data_2c6147cc0132408f99266238bec220f8
#
_entry.id   2c6147cc0132408f99266238bec220f8
#
_cell.length_a   1.000
_cell.length_b   1.000
_cell.length_c   1.000
_cell.angle_alpha   90.00
_cell.angle_beta   90.00
_cell.angle_gamma   90.00
#
_symmetry.space_group_name_H-M   'P 1'
#
loop_
_entity.id
_entity.type
_entity.pdbx_description
1 polymer ?
#
loop_
_entity_poly.entity_id
_entity_poly.type
_entity_poly.pdbx_seq_one_letter_code
_entity_poly.pdbx_strand_id
1 'polypeptide(L)'
;MTGRSESPSAAGAARPATSGTGPRPATSGTGPRPATSGTGRPRSPARTTKLSRDSIVNAALTFLDREGWDALTINALAMQLGTKGPSLYNHVHSLDDLRRTVRMRVIDDILGMLNAVGDGRTRDDAVSSMASAYRSYAHHHPGRYSAFTRMPLGGDDPEYTEATRAAAGPVIEVLQSYGLDGDNAFYAALEFWSALHGFVLLEMTGVMDDVDTDAVFTDMVLRLASGMERR
;
A
#
# COMPACT_ATOMS: atom_id res chain seq x y z
N MET A 1 13.48 -3.38 -55.19
CA MET A 1 14.74 -2.70 -54.91
C MET A 1 14.90 -2.85 -53.40
N THR A 2 15.37 -3.96 -52.88
CA THR A 2 16.77 -4.47 -52.76
C THR A 2 17.68 -3.48 -52.04
N GLY A 3 18.08 -3.83 -50.85
CA GLY A 3 19.12 -3.20 -50.07
C GLY A 3 19.21 -3.83 -48.72
N ARG A 4 19.86 -4.89 -48.64
CA ARG A 4 20.56 -5.75 -47.69
C ARG A 4 21.83 -5.07 -47.18
N SER A 5 22.28 -5.65 -46.04
CA SER A 5 23.65 -5.78 -45.51
C SER A 5 24.04 -4.72 -44.46
N GLU A 6 24.74 -4.94 -43.38
CA GLU A 6 25.61 -6.07 -42.97
C GLU A 6 25.98 -5.86 -41.49
N SER A 7 26.14 -6.93 -40.74
CA SER A 7 26.93 -6.95 -39.49
C SER A 7 28.42 -7.07 -39.80
N PRO A 8 29.32 -6.75 -38.86
CA PRO A 8 30.36 -7.68 -38.41
C PRO A 8 30.49 -7.70 -36.89
N SER A 9 30.55 -8.81 -36.23
CA SER A 9 31.52 -9.90 -36.04
C SER A 9 32.87 -9.48 -35.47
N ALA A 10 33.05 -9.90 -34.21
CA ALA A 10 34.08 -10.72 -33.56
C ALA A 10 35.53 -10.19 -33.39
N ALA A 11 36.04 -10.62 -32.27
CA ALA A 11 37.35 -11.03 -31.81
C ALA A 11 37.89 -10.20 -30.63
N GLY A 12 38.37 -10.70 -29.50
CA GLY A 12 38.96 -11.96 -29.16
C GLY A 12 40.18 -11.73 -28.27
N ALA A 13 40.41 -12.64 -27.33
CA ALA A 13 41.72 -12.90 -26.67
C ALA A 13 42.14 -11.93 -25.53
N ALA A 14 42.77 -12.29 -24.43
CA ALA A 14 43.31 -13.53 -23.87
C ALA A 14 43.69 -13.26 -22.40
N ARG A 15 43.69 -14.31 -21.59
CA ARG A 15 44.35 -14.36 -20.25
C ARG A 15 45.88 -14.38 -20.41
N PRO A 16 46.66 -14.04 -19.38
CA PRO A 16 47.51 -15.05 -18.82
C PRO A 16 47.44 -15.21 -17.30
N ALA A 17 47.69 -16.46 -16.89
CA ALA A 17 47.95 -16.90 -15.55
C ALA A 17 49.43 -16.67 -15.20
N THR A 18 49.74 -16.37 -13.92
CA THR A 18 51.05 -16.67 -13.36
C THR A 18 50.90 -17.22 -11.94
N SER A 19 51.41 -18.40 -11.79
CA SER A 19 51.72 -19.15 -10.59
C SER A 19 52.85 -18.49 -9.80
N GLY A 20 52.78 -18.51 -8.47
CA GLY A 20 53.87 -18.16 -7.58
C GLY A 20 53.76 -18.91 -6.26
N THR A 21 54.55 -20.01 -6.20
CA THR A 21 54.80 -20.84 -5.01
C THR A 21 55.94 -20.23 -4.20
N GLY A 22 55.81 -20.18 -2.87
CA GLY A 22 56.92 -19.89 -2.00
C GLY A 22 56.55 -20.10 -0.52
N PRO A 23 57.47 -20.48 0.37
CA PRO A 23 57.20 -21.44 1.42
C PRO A 23 56.97 -20.82 2.81
N ARG A 24 56.37 -21.64 3.66
CA ARG A 24 56.10 -21.47 5.09
C ARG A 24 57.37 -21.53 5.93
N PRO A 25 57.47 -20.80 7.04
CA PRO A 25 58.13 -21.35 8.23
C PRO A 25 57.17 -21.48 9.42
N ALA A 26 57.32 -22.56 10.13
CA ALA A 26 56.71 -22.88 11.39
C ALA A 26 57.49 -22.19 12.54
N THR A 27 56.76 -21.61 13.51
CA THR A 27 57.28 -21.48 14.86
C THR A 27 56.16 -21.64 15.89
N SER A 28 56.36 -22.60 16.73
CA SER A 28 55.66 -22.93 17.96
C SER A 28 55.77 -21.80 18.99
N GLY A 29 54.62 -21.42 19.59
CA GLY A 29 54.57 -20.51 20.73
C GLY A 29 53.35 -20.84 21.62
N THR A 30 53.65 -21.61 22.68
CA THR A 30 52.72 -21.91 23.77
C THR A 30 52.63 -20.67 24.67
N GLY A 31 51.41 -20.05 24.71
CA GLY A 31 51.10 -18.99 25.66
C GLY A 31 49.69 -19.18 26.22
N PRO A 32 49.45 -18.85 27.52
CA PRO A 32 48.23 -19.22 28.20
C PRO A 32 47.06 -18.35 27.75
N ARG A 33 45.93 -19.02 27.53
CA ARG A 33 44.62 -18.50 27.13
C ARG A 33 44.02 -17.62 28.27
N PRO A 34 43.68 -16.36 28.04
CA PRO A 34 42.83 -15.63 28.99
C PRO A 34 41.37 -16.08 28.85
N ALA A 35 40.76 -16.36 30.01
CA ALA A 35 39.34 -16.66 30.13
C ALA A 35 38.53 -15.38 29.83
N THR A 36 37.89 -15.34 28.68
CA THR A 36 36.86 -14.34 28.40
C THR A 36 35.53 -14.82 28.99
N SER A 37 35.19 -14.23 30.15
CA SER A 37 33.84 -14.23 30.69
C SER A 37 32.90 -13.51 29.72
N GLY A 38 32.26 -14.30 28.85
CA GLY A 38 31.16 -13.82 28.01
C GLY A 38 29.93 -13.57 28.88
N THR A 39 29.73 -12.35 29.30
CA THR A 39 28.43 -11.87 29.76
C THR A 39 27.48 -11.88 28.59
N GLY A 40 26.83 -13.01 28.41
CA GLY A 40 25.68 -13.15 27.49
C GLY A 40 24.59 -12.20 27.96
N ARG A 41 24.47 -11.07 27.27
CA ARG A 41 23.33 -10.17 27.41
C ARG A 41 22.07 -11.00 27.13
N PRO A 42 21.11 -11.10 28.08
CA PRO A 42 19.90 -11.85 27.83
C PRO A 42 19.19 -11.18 26.65
N ARG A 43 19.03 -11.92 25.54
CA ARG A 43 18.11 -11.57 24.48
C ARG A 43 16.73 -11.50 25.15
N SER A 44 16.18 -10.30 25.27
CA SER A 44 14.79 -10.12 25.67
C SER A 44 13.94 -11.04 24.80
N PRO A 45 13.06 -11.84 25.39
CA PRO A 45 12.15 -12.66 24.60
C PRO A 45 11.33 -11.70 23.74
N ALA A 46 11.37 -11.89 22.43
CA ALA A 46 10.46 -11.22 21.53
C ALA A 46 9.04 -11.43 22.10
N ARG A 47 8.36 -10.32 22.44
CA ARG A 47 6.97 -10.38 22.92
C ARG A 47 6.19 -11.16 21.89
N THR A 48 5.85 -12.40 22.21
CA THR A 48 4.96 -13.21 21.40
C THR A 48 3.61 -12.50 21.45
N THR A 49 3.30 -11.69 20.45
CA THR A 49 1.99 -11.04 20.35
C THR A 49 0.96 -12.16 20.31
N LYS A 50 0.07 -12.20 21.31
CA LYS A 50 -0.97 -13.21 21.36
C LYS A 50 -1.76 -13.14 20.04
N LEU A 51 -1.85 -14.26 19.34
CA LEU A 51 -2.57 -14.33 18.08
C LEU A 51 -4.05 -14.05 18.35
N SER A 52 -4.58 -13.04 17.67
CA SER A 52 -6.00 -12.63 17.71
C SER A 52 -6.42 -12.22 16.30
N ARG A 53 -7.74 -12.12 16.05
CA ARG A 53 -8.25 -11.63 14.77
C ARG A 53 -7.66 -10.27 14.40
N ASP A 54 -7.63 -9.32 15.33
CA ASP A 54 -7.07 -7.99 15.12
C ASP A 54 -5.57 -8.01 14.81
N SER A 55 -4.79 -8.84 15.53
CA SER A 55 -3.35 -8.96 15.25
C SER A 55 -3.07 -9.57 13.88
N ILE A 56 -3.93 -10.49 13.41
CA ILE A 56 -3.87 -11.08 12.07
C ILE A 56 -4.21 -10.04 11.01
N VAL A 57 -5.27 -9.26 11.21
CA VAL A 57 -5.68 -8.19 10.27
C VAL A 57 -4.60 -7.10 10.19
N ASN A 58 -4.02 -6.65 11.31
CA ASN A 58 -2.94 -5.68 11.32
C ASN A 58 -1.67 -6.21 10.62
N ALA A 59 -1.36 -7.50 10.81
CA ALA A 59 -0.27 -8.14 10.08
C ALA A 59 -0.56 -8.25 8.58
N ALA A 60 -1.82 -8.51 8.20
CA ALA A 60 -2.24 -8.54 6.80
C ALA A 60 -2.12 -7.16 6.15
N LEU A 61 -2.52 -6.08 6.82
CA LEU A 61 -2.33 -4.70 6.33
C LEU A 61 -0.85 -4.39 6.09
N THR A 62 0.02 -4.74 7.03
CA THR A 62 1.48 -4.59 6.88
C THR A 62 2.02 -5.45 5.74
N PHE A 63 1.47 -6.66 5.56
CA PHE A 63 1.81 -7.55 4.46
C PHE A 63 1.44 -6.94 3.11
N LEU A 64 0.24 -6.37 3.00
CA LEU A 64 -0.24 -5.72 1.78
C LEU A 64 0.67 -4.56 1.34
N ASP A 65 1.11 -3.73 2.28
CA ASP A 65 1.98 -2.58 1.98
C ASP A 65 3.36 -3.00 1.45
N ARG A 66 3.80 -4.25 1.73
CA ARG A 66 5.10 -4.78 1.31
C ARG A 66 5.03 -5.66 0.07
N GLU A 67 4.05 -6.55 0.02
CA GLU A 67 3.97 -7.65 -0.95
C GLU A 67 2.79 -7.51 -1.92
N GLY A 68 1.85 -6.62 -1.61
CA GLY A 68 0.65 -6.38 -2.40
C GLY A 68 -0.49 -7.37 -2.14
N TRP A 69 -1.64 -7.07 -2.74
CA TRP A 69 -2.89 -7.80 -2.50
C TRP A 69 -2.88 -9.24 -3.02
N ASP A 70 -2.29 -9.46 -4.20
CA ASP A 70 -2.34 -10.77 -4.86
C ASP A 70 -1.47 -11.81 -4.13
N ALA A 71 -0.43 -11.35 -3.43
CA ALA A 71 0.45 -12.21 -2.63
C ALA A 71 -0.18 -12.66 -1.30
N LEU A 72 -1.30 -12.04 -0.86
CA LEU A 72 -1.93 -12.35 0.42
C LEU A 72 -2.56 -13.75 0.40
N THR A 73 -1.94 -14.67 1.12
CA THR A 73 -2.42 -16.03 1.39
C THR A 73 -2.31 -16.35 2.88
N ILE A 74 -3.09 -17.34 3.34
CA ILE A 74 -3.00 -17.79 4.74
C ILE A 74 -1.58 -18.26 5.08
N ASN A 75 -0.92 -18.98 4.18
CA ASN A 75 0.43 -19.50 4.45
C ASN A 75 1.49 -18.40 4.49
N ALA A 76 1.44 -17.42 3.56
CA ALA A 76 2.36 -16.29 3.54
C ALA A 76 2.22 -15.45 4.81
N LEU A 77 0.99 -15.16 5.22
CA LEU A 77 0.72 -14.43 6.45
C LEU A 77 1.13 -15.19 7.71
N ALA A 78 0.89 -16.52 7.76
CA ALA A 78 1.33 -17.36 8.86
C ALA A 78 2.86 -17.35 9.00
N MET A 79 3.58 -17.40 7.89
CA MET A 79 5.04 -17.30 7.86
C MET A 79 5.53 -15.95 8.41
N GLN A 80 4.91 -14.83 8.01
CA GLN A 80 5.22 -13.50 8.55
C GLN A 80 4.98 -13.42 10.08
N LEU A 81 3.93 -14.06 10.56
CA LEU A 81 3.57 -14.10 11.99
C LEU A 81 4.39 -15.12 12.79
N GLY A 82 5.31 -15.86 12.15
CA GLY A 82 6.12 -16.89 12.81
C GLY A 82 5.27 -18.08 13.33
N THR A 83 4.13 -18.38 12.67
CA THR A 83 3.20 -19.44 13.05
C THR A 83 2.90 -20.36 11.86
N LYS A 84 1.96 -21.29 12.03
CA LYS A 84 1.52 -22.20 10.96
C LYS A 84 0.11 -21.82 10.49
N GLY A 85 -0.19 -22.09 9.20
CA GLY A 85 -1.51 -21.82 8.61
C GLY A 85 -2.70 -22.29 9.44
N PRO A 86 -2.72 -23.55 9.96
CA PRO A 86 -3.79 -24.02 10.84
C PRO A 86 -4.06 -23.16 12.07
N SER A 87 -3.04 -22.46 12.60
CA SER A 87 -3.23 -21.58 13.76
C SER A 87 -4.05 -20.33 13.42
N LEU A 88 -3.97 -19.86 12.17
CA LEU A 88 -4.75 -18.71 11.71
C LEU A 88 -6.23 -19.06 11.57
N TYR A 89 -6.55 -20.28 11.16
CA TYR A 89 -7.94 -20.75 11.01
C TYR A 89 -8.72 -20.83 12.33
N ASN A 90 -8.04 -20.74 13.49
CA ASN A 90 -8.72 -20.56 14.78
C ASN A 90 -9.30 -19.14 14.95
N HIS A 91 -8.92 -18.19 14.09
CA HIS A 91 -9.29 -16.79 14.20
C HIS A 91 -9.96 -16.21 12.94
N VAL A 92 -9.73 -16.82 11.78
CA VAL A 92 -10.33 -16.47 10.49
C VAL A 92 -10.89 -17.72 9.81
N HIS A 93 -12.08 -17.62 9.21
CA HIS A 93 -12.75 -18.81 8.66
C HIS A 93 -12.17 -19.25 7.32
N SER A 94 -11.70 -18.28 6.51
CA SER A 94 -11.13 -18.53 5.18
C SER A 94 -10.23 -17.38 4.79
N LEU A 95 -9.54 -17.51 3.64
CA LEU A 95 -8.82 -16.40 3.01
C LEU A 95 -9.78 -15.27 2.62
N ASP A 96 -10.97 -15.60 2.14
CA ASP A 96 -11.97 -14.60 1.74
C ASP A 96 -12.55 -13.85 2.95
N ASP A 97 -12.78 -14.53 4.07
CA ASP A 97 -13.14 -13.89 5.35
C ASP A 97 -12.04 -12.93 5.81
N LEU A 98 -10.78 -13.33 5.73
CA LEU A 98 -9.65 -12.47 6.04
C LEU A 98 -9.59 -11.26 5.08
N ARG A 99 -9.69 -11.50 3.78
CA ARG A 99 -9.67 -10.45 2.76
C ARG A 99 -10.82 -9.46 2.92
N ARG A 100 -12.01 -9.96 3.26
CA ARG A 100 -13.17 -9.11 3.59
C ARG A 100 -12.88 -8.24 4.81
N THR A 101 -12.40 -8.84 5.90
CA THR A 101 -12.09 -8.10 7.13
C THR A 101 -11.01 -7.03 6.91
N VAL A 102 -9.99 -7.34 6.11
CA VAL A 102 -8.95 -6.38 5.72
C VAL A 102 -9.53 -5.22 4.94
N ARG A 103 -10.43 -5.48 3.98
CA ARG A 103 -11.10 -4.44 3.20
C ARG A 103 -11.95 -3.51 4.07
N MET A 104 -12.75 -4.08 4.97
CA MET A 104 -13.53 -3.30 5.93
C MET A 104 -12.63 -2.36 6.73
N ARG A 105 -11.49 -2.85 7.20
CA ARG A 105 -10.53 -2.03 7.94
C ARG A 105 -9.92 -0.92 7.07
N VAL A 106 -9.66 -1.17 5.78
CA VAL A 106 -9.17 -0.13 4.85
C VAL A 106 -10.23 0.95 4.63
N ILE A 107 -11.51 0.57 4.54
CA ILE A 107 -12.63 1.54 4.44
C ILE A 107 -12.68 2.40 5.71
N ASP A 108 -12.58 1.80 6.90
CA ASP A 108 -12.56 2.52 8.17
C ASP A 108 -11.35 3.47 8.26
N ASP A 109 -10.16 3.04 7.82
CA ASP A 109 -8.95 3.87 7.79
C ASP A 109 -9.15 5.10 6.86
N ILE A 110 -9.74 4.90 5.67
CA ILE A 110 -10.05 5.98 4.72
C ILE A 110 -11.11 6.93 5.30
N LEU A 111 -12.18 6.39 5.86
CA LEU A 111 -13.23 7.18 6.50
C LEU A 111 -12.67 8.04 7.64
N GLY A 112 -11.87 7.44 8.53
CA GLY A 112 -11.22 8.14 9.63
C GLY A 112 -10.28 9.25 9.15
N MET A 113 -9.52 8.99 8.09
CA MET A 113 -8.64 9.99 7.46
C MET A 113 -9.43 11.16 6.87
N LEU A 114 -10.50 10.89 6.12
CA LEU A 114 -11.31 11.94 5.49
C LEU A 114 -12.01 12.82 6.55
N ASN A 115 -12.55 12.22 7.60
CA ASN A 115 -13.11 12.96 8.71
C ASN A 115 -12.08 13.90 9.36
N ALA A 116 -10.88 13.36 9.64
CA ALA A 116 -9.83 14.13 10.30
C ALA A 116 -9.36 15.34 9.47
N VAL A 117 -9.28 15.20 8.13
CA VAL A 117 -8.86 16.32 7.27
C VAL A 117 -9.97 17.26 6.88
N GLY A 118 -11.23 16.82 6.95
CA GLY A 118 -12.41 17.64 6.69
C GLY A 118 -12.82 18.49 7.88
N ASP A 119 -12.47 18.07 9.11
CA ASP A 119 -12.91 18.73 10.34
C ASP A 119 -12.48 20.21 10.39
N GLY A 120 -13.47 21.09 10.64
CA GLY A 120 -13.28 22.53 10.71
C GLY A 120 -13.01 23.23 9.37
N ARG A 121 -13.03 22.52 8.25
CA ARG A 121 -12.84 23.06 6.91
C ARG A 121 -14.15 23.07 6.14
N THR A 122 -14.25 23.99 5.19
CA THR A 122 -15.41 24.08 4.30
C THR A 122 -14.97 24.33 2.86
N ARG A 123 -15.85 24.00 1.89
CA ARG A 123 -15.67 24.29 0.48
C ARG A 123 -14.31 23.83 -0.07
N ASP A 124 -13.64 24.67 -0.82
CA ASP A 124 -12.43 24.39 -1.59
C ASP A 124 -11.28 23.89 -0.71
N ASP A 125 -11.15 24.42 0.53
CA ASP A 125 -10.12 23.97 1.47
C ASP A 125 -10.35 22.53 1.92
N ALA A 126 -11.62 22.15 2.18
CA ALA A 126 -11.96 20.78 2.55
C ALA A 126 -11.80 19.84 1.37
N VAL A 127 -12.32 20.20 0.19
CA VAL A 127 -12.20 19.41 -1.04
C VAL A 127 -10.72 19.15 -1.37
N SER A 128 -9.88 20.19 -1.36
CA SER A 128 -8.46 20.09 -1.65
C SER A 128 -7.71 19.24 -0.62
N SER A 129 -8.05 19.39 0.67
CA SER A 129 -7.46 18.60 1.76
C SER A 129 -7.84 17.12 1.66
N MET A 130 -9.11 16.80 1.38
CA MET A 130 -9.58 15.43 1.22
C MET A 130 -8.98 14.78 -0.02
N ALA A 131 -8.93 15.49 -1.15
CA ALA A 131 -8.31 14.99 -2.37
C ALA A 131 -6.82 14.67 -2.15
N SER A 132 -6.08 15.59 -1.54
CA SER A 132 -4.65 15.41 -1.24
C SER A 132 -4.40 14.26 -0.26
N ALA A 133 -5.22 14.13 0.78
CA ALA A 133 -5.11 13.03 1.73
C ALA A 133 -5.38 11.68 1.07
N TYR A 134 -6.39 11.60 0.20
CA TYR A 134 -6.72 10.38 -0.53
C TYR A 134 -5.59 9.94 -1.48
N ARG A 135 -5.04 10.87 -2.27
CA ARG A 135 -3.89 10.61 -3.14
C ARG A 135 -2.68 10.17 -2.33
N SER A 136 -2.38 10.86 -1.23
CA SER A 136 -1.29 10.52 -0.31
C SER A 136 -1.47 9.13 0.29
N TYR A 137 -2.68 8.77 0.71
CA TYR A 137 -2.98 7.43 1.24
C TYR A 137 -2.68 6.35 0.21
N ALA A 138 -3.11 6.52 -1.04
CA ALA A 138 -2.87 5.56 -2.11
C ALA A 138 -1.37 5.35 -2.38
N HIS A 139 -0.58 6.42 -2.39
CA HIS A 139 0.87 6.35 -2.61
C HIS A 139 1.62 5.73 -1.42
N HIS A 140 1.22 6.03 -0.19
CA HIS A 140 1.86 5.46 1.01
C HIS A 140 1.43 4.01 1.29
N HIS A 141 0.24 3.63 0.82
CA HIS A 141 -0.35 2.31 1.08
C HIS A 141 -0.87 1.65 -0.20
N PRO A 142 -0.01 1.42 -1.23
CA PRO A 142 -0.45 0.92 -2.54
C PRO A 142 -1.14 -0.45 -2.45
N GLY A 143 -0.70 -1.30 -1.54
CA GLY A 143 -1.33 -2.61 -1.32
C GLY A 143 -2.72 -2.52 -0.69
N ARG A 144 -2.92 -1.61 0.27
CA ARG A 144 -4.25 -1.35 0.85
C ARG A 144 -5.16 -0.67 -0.16
N TYR A 145 -4.64 0.29 -0.92
CA TYR A 145 -5.39 0.92 -2.00
C TYR A 145 -5.83 -0.10 -3.04
N SER A 146 -4.96 -1.03 -3.43
CA SER A 146 -5.31 -2.15 -4.31
C SER A 146 -6.38 -3.06 -3.70
N ALA A 147 -6.34 -3.32 -2.38
CA ALA A 147 -7.39 -4.06 -1.68
C ALA A 147 -8.74 -3.34 -1.76
N PHE A 148 -8.74 -2.03 -1.62
CA PHE A 148 -9.94 -1.18 -1.72
C PHE A 148 -10.50 -1.14 -3.14
N THR A 149 -9.66 -1.02 -4.17
CA THR A 149 -10.09 -0.83 -5.57
C THR A 149 -10.47 -2.13 -6.30
N ARG A 150 -9.91 -3.27 -5.89
CA ARG A 150 -10.19 -4.59 -6.50
C ARG A 150 -11.40 -5.29 -5.90
N MET A 151 -12.37 -4.53 -5.47
CA MET A 151 -13.56 -5.12 -4.91
C MET A 151 -14.55 -5.56 -5.97
N PRO A 152 -15.19 -6.74 -5.80
CA PRO A 152 -16.39 -7.02 -6.55
C PRO A 152 -17.44 -6.01 -6.10
N LEU A 153 -17.73 -5.04 -6.95
CA LEU A 153 -18.88 -4.18 -6.82
C LEU A 153 -20.11 -5.07 -7.02
N GLY A 154 -20.97 -5.18 -6.00
CA GLY A 154 -22.26 -5.86 -6.13
C GLY A 154 -22.29 -7.32 -5.69
N GLY A 155 -21.54 -7.71 -4.68
CA GLY A 155 -21.82 -8.95 -3.95
C GLY A 155 -22.98 -8.76 -2.96
N ASP A 156 -23.62 -9.86 -2.54
CA ASP A 156 -24.63 -9.87 -1.48
C ASP A 156 -24.02 -9.65 -0.07
N ASP A 157 -23.27 -8.53 0.08
CA ASP A 157 -22.68 -8.10 1.36
C ASP A 157 -23.24 -6.72 1.76
N PRO A 158 -24.38 -6.69 2.46
CA PRO A 158 -25.01 -5.44 2.87
C PRO A 158 -24.16 -4.58 3.80
N GLU A 159 -23.41 -5.21 4.71
CA GLU A 159 -22.51 -4.51 5.65
C GLU A 159 -21.38 -3.81 4.90
N TYR A 160 -20.81 -4.50 3.91
CA TYR A 160 -19.80 -3.92 3.05
C TYR A 160 -20.34 -2.75 2.21
N THR A 161 -21.53 -2.92 1.62
CA THR A 161 -22.19 -1.84 0.85
C THR A 161 -22.46 -0.63 1.72
N GLU A 162 -22.91 -0.83 2.96
CA GLU A 162 -23.16 0.25 3.92
C GLU A 162 -21.86 0.94 4.34
N ALA A 163 -20.80 0.19 4.65
CA ALA A 163 -19.50 0.75 4.99
C ALA A 163 -18.93 1.62 3.84
N THR A 164 -19.04 1.16 2.60
CA THR A 164 -18.61 1.92 1.41
C THR A 164 -19.44 3.20 1.25
N ARG A 165 -20.75 3.14 1.50
CA ARG A 165 -21.62 4.32 1.47
C ARG A 165 -21.27 5.30 2.60
N ALA A 166 -21.03 4.79 3.81
CA ALA A 166 -20.62 5.60 4.95
C ALA A 166 -19.28 6.33 4.68
N ALA A 167 -18.35 5.71 3.96
CA ALA A 167 -17.09 6.34 3.58
C ALA A 167 -17.26 7.56 2.66
N ALA A 168 -18.38 7.71 1.96
CA ALA A 168 -18.72 8.90 1.20
C ALA A 168 -19.27 10.04 2.08
N GLY A 169 -19.69 9.75 3.31
CA GLY A 169 -20.33 10.70 4.22
C GLY A 169 -19.55 12.00 4.41
N PRO A 170 -18.24 11.96 4.77
CA PRO A 170 -17.45 13.19 4.96
C PRO A 170 -17.38 14.06 3.71
N VAL A 171 -17.32 13.47 2.54
CA VAL A 171 -17.34 14.22 1.26
C VAL A 171 -18.70 14.85 1.03
N ILE A 172 -19.78 14.10 1.26
CA ILE A 172 -21.17 14.63 1.14
C ILE A 172 -21.37 15.81 2.10
N GLU A 173 -20.90 15.73 3.33
CA GLU A 173 -20.99 16.81 4.31
C GLU A 173 -20.26 18.08 3.82
N VAL A 174 -19.05 17.93 3.28
CA VAL A 174 -18.33 19.06 2.67
C VAL A 174 -19.12 19.64 1.49
N LEU A 175 -19.71 18.80 0.64
CA LEU A 175 -20.50 19.24 -0.52
C LEU A 175 -21.76 20.00 -0.12
N GLN A 176 -22.35 19.73 1.03
CA GLN A 176 -23.46 20.51 1.60
C GLN A 176 -23.04 21.96 1.89
N SER A 177 -21.76 22.22 2.17
CA SER A 177 -21.25 23.59 2.35
C SER A 177 -21.29 24.44 1.06
N TYR A 178 -21.43 23.80 -0.11
CA TYR A 178 -21.67 24.45 -1.41
C TYR A 178 -23.15 24.68 -1.69
N GLY A 179 -24.05 24.27 -0.78
CA GLY A 179 -25.48 24.34 -0.98
C GLY A 179 -26.10 23.17 -1.72
N LEU A 180 -25.30 22.10 -1.94
CA LEU A 180 -25.78 20.85 -2.53
C LEU A 180 -26.49 20.03 -1.45
N ASP A 181 -27.61 19.42 -1.78
CA ASP A 181 -28.39 18.58 -0.88
C ASP A 181 -28.88 17.31 -1.57
N GLY A 182 -29.35 16.35 -0.79
CA GLY A 182 -29.95 15.11 -1.26
C GLY A 182 -29.15 14.43 -2.39
N ASP A 183 -29.85 14.16 -3.50
CA ASP A 183 -29.27 13.48 -4.65
C ASP A 183 -28.16 14.29 -5.32
N ASN A 184 -28.22 15.62 -5.29
CA ASN A 184 -27.20 16.49 -5.88
C ASN A 184 -25.86 16.35 -5.15
N ALA A 185 -25.87 16.32 -3.81
CA ALA A 185 -24.67 16.09 -3.03
C ALA A 185 -24.09 14.69 -3.27
N PHE A 186 -24.95 13.68 -3.38
CA PHE A 186 -24.53 12.32 -3.66
C PHE A 186 -23.91 12.18 -5.06
N TYR A 187 -24.53 12.76 -6.09
CA TYR A 187 -23.96 12.72 -7.45
C TYR A 187 -22.63 13.48 -7.55
N ALA A 188 -22.53 14.65 -6.90
CA ALA A 188 -21.28 15.39 -6.84
C ALA A 188 -20.18 14.60 -6.10
N ALA A 189 -20.52 13.85 -5.03
CA ALA A 189 -19.60 12.96 -4.36
C ALA A 189 -19.13 11.82 -5.28
N LEU A 190 -20.02 11.24 -6.07
CA LEU A 190 -19.63 10.22 -7.06
C LEU A 190 -18.70 10.77 -8.14
N GLU A 191 -18.97 11.99 -8.64
CA GLU A 191 -18.08 12.66 -9.61
C GLU A 191 -16.70 12.91 -9.02
N PHE A 192 -16.64 13.43 -7.79
CA PHE A 192 -15.40 13.67 -7.07
C PHE A 192 -14.58 12.38 -6.90
N TRP A 193 -15.23 11.33 -6.37
CA TRP A 193 -14.59 10.02 -6.22
C TRP A 193 -14.10 9.43 -7.54
N SER A 194 -14.91 9.52 -8.58
CA SER A 194 -14.56 8.97 -9.89
C SER A 194 -13.33 9.67 -10.47
N ALA A 195 -13.25 10.98 -10.33
CA ALA A 195 -12.11 11.76 -10.80
C ALA A 195 -10.84 11.44 -10.00
N LEU A 196 -10.92 11.43 -8.66
CA LEU A 196 -9.78 11.10 -7.81
C LEU A 196 -9.28 9.69 -8.06
N HIS A 197 -10.20 8.74 -8.11
CA HIS A 197 -9.86 7.32 -8.29
C HIS A 197 -9.21 7.07 -9.65
N GLY A 198 -9.79 7.64 -10.71
CA GLY A 198 -9.22 7.53 -12.05
C GLY A 198 -7.83 8.17 -12.15
N PHE A 199 -7.65 9.35 -11.58
CA PHE A 199 -6.36 10.04 -11.58
C PHE A 199 -5.29 9.23 -10.85
N VAL A 200 -5.57 8.84 -9.60
CA VAL A 200 -4.63 8.07 -8.77
C VAL A 200 -4.29 6.73 -9.41
N LEU A 201 -5.27 6.05 -10.02
CA LEU A 201 -5.01 4.79 -10.72
C LEU A 201 -4.08 4.97 -11.92
N LEU A 202 -4.29 6.01 -12.75
CA LEU A 202 -3.41 6.32 -13.86
C LEU A 202 -2.00 6.66 -13.40
N GLU A 203 -1.87 7.44 -12.33
CA GLU A 203 -0.60 7.80 -11.73
C GLU A 203 0.15 6.56 -11.23
N MET A 204 -0.52 5.66 -10.49
CA MET A 204 0.09 4.44 -9.96
C MET A 204 0.44 3.39 -11.02
N THR A 205 -0.12 3.47 -12.22
CA THR A 205 0.22 2.57 -13.34
C THR A 205 1.37 3.08 -14.21
N GLY A 206 1.94 4.26 -13.90
CA GLY A 206 3.04 4.84 -14.66
C GLY A 206 2.63 5.45 -16.02
N VAL A 207 1.33 5.51 -16.31
CA VAL A 207 0.83 6.13 -17.58
C VAL A 207 1.13 7.62 -17.63
N MET A 208 1.40 8.24 -16.48
CA MET A 208 1.62 9.69 -16.34
C MET A 208 3.06 10.03 -15.93
N ASP A 209 4.04 9.13 -16.13
CA ASP A 209 5.44 9.34 -15.69
C ASP A 209 6.11 10.55 -16.33
N ASP A 210 5.70 10.96 -17.55
CA ASP A 210 6.23 12.12 -18.28
C ASP A 210 5.44 13.42 -18.01
N VAL A 211 4.50 13.42 -17.03
CA VAL A 211 3.59 14.53 -16.74
C VAL A 211 3.89 15.11 -15.37
N ASP A 212 3.78 16.44 -15.21
CA ASP A 212 3.72 17.08 -13.89
C ASP A 212 2.37 16.74 -13.22
N THR A 213 2.34 15.58 -12.57
CA THR A 213 1.11 15.04 -11.96
C THR A 213 0.61 15.91 -10.82
N ASP A 214 1.48 16.66 -10.12
CA ASP A 214 1.08 17.57 -9.05
C ASP A 214 0.32 18.78 -9.60
N ALA A 215 0.79 19.35 -10.69
CA ALA A 215 0.09 20.46 -11.36
C ALA A 215 -1.27 20.01 -11.92
N VAL A 216 -1.31 18.86 -12.61
CA VAL A 216 -2.56 18.31 -13.16
C VAL A 216 -3.56 17.94 -12.08
N PHE A 217 -3.10 17.33 -10.98
CA PHE A 217 -3.96 16.99 -9.84
C PHE A 217 -4.58 18.23 -9.21
N THR A 218 -3.77 19.25 -8.95
CA THR A 218 -4.22 20.51 -8.36
C THR A 218 -5.26 21.19 -9.25
N ASP A 219 -5.01 21.30 -10.55
CA ASP A 219 -5.95 21.90 -11.51
C ASP A 219 -7.24 21.09 -11.62
N MET A 220 -7.16 19.77 -11.63
CA MET A 220 -8.35 18.89 -11.60
C MET A 220 -9.22 19.14 -10.36
N VAL A 221 -8.61 19.18 -9.17
CA VAL A 221 -9.35 19.40 -7.91
C VAL A 221 -10.01 20.78 -7.89
N LEU A 222 -9.32 21.83 -8.33
CA LEU A 222 -9.86 23.18 -8.43
C LEU A 222 -11.05 23.26 -9.41
N ARG A 223 -10.96 22.56 -10.56
CA ARG A 223 -12.08 22.51 -11.52
C ARG A 223 -13.29 21.78 -10.95
N LEU A 224 -13.08 20.69 -10.20
CA LEU A 224 -14.16 19.98 -9.53
C LEU A 224 -14.85 20.89 -8.51
N ALA A 225 -14.08 21.56 -7.63
CA ALA A 225 -14.62 22.49 -6.66
C ALA A 225 -15.44 23.63 -7.32
N SER A 226 -14.86 24.28 -8.34
CA SER A 226 -15.56 25.33 -9.12
C SER A 226 -16.82 24.85 -9.84
N GLY A 227 -16.88 23.57 -10.20
CA GLY A 227 -18.05 22.93 -10.80
C GLY A 227 -19.21 22.76 -9.79
N MET A 228 -18.87 22.56 -8.52
CA MET A 228 -19.85 22.42 -7.42
C MET A 228 -20.57 23.73 -7.09
N GLU A 229 -19.88 24.88 -7.23
CA GLU A 229 -20.48 26.21 -6.99
C GLU A 229 -21.56 26.61 -8.01
N ARG A 230 -21.57 25.99 -9.18
CA ARG A 230 -22.45 26.35 -10.31
C ARG A 230 -23.72 25.50 -10.42
N ARG A 231 -23.93 24.60 -9.50
CA ARG A 231 -25.12 23.73 -9.43
C ARG A 231 -26.15 24.27 -8.44
#